data_dabc15c5be75e74274b5efdb6e0a2954
#
_entry.id   dabc15c5be75e74274b5efdb6e0a2954
#
_cell.length_a   1.000
_cell.length_b   1.000
_cell.length_c   1.000
_cell.angle_alpha   90.00
_cell.angle_beta   90.00
_cell.angle_gamma   90.00
#
_symmetry.space_group_name_H-M   'P 1'
#
loop_
_entity.id
_entity.type
_entity.pdbx_description
1 polymer ?
#
loop_
_entity_poly.entity_id
_entity_poly.type
_entity_poly.pdbx_seq_one_letter_code
_entity_poly.pdbx_strand_id
1 'polypeptide(L)'
;MWKRIFLPALIALAILFGSHFLGEVLFSIDSLEKPAYVTEAPSDGDKPEDDVGAASGDAKPTGNTVENETPDPDEDTKPTRDTLETETADNITAFLGSASPVKGAKLFKKCKSCHTTKKGGKNTLGPNLWDVVGRKIAGSTGFKYSEALKGKGGDWSFAALDAFLANPKSYAKGTKMSFRGVKKNEDRADLLVYLHSLSDAPKPLP
;
A
#
# COMPACT_ATOMS: atom_id res chain seq x y z
N MET A 1 38.27 4.56 -54.84
CA MET A 1 38.23 3.91 -53.50
C MET A 1 37.36 4.66 -52.48
N TRP A 2 37.15 5.95 -52.60
CA TRP A 2 36.42 6.77 -51.63
C TRP A 2 34.93 6.43 -51.52
N LYS A 3 34.23 6.11 -52.60
CA LYS A 3 32.78 5.76 -52.57
C LYS A 3 32.43 4.52 -51.74
N ARG A 4 33.38 3.60 -51.50
CA ARG A 4 33.13 2.37 -50.73
C ARG A 4 33.15 2.58 -49.20
N ILE A 5 33.72 3.70 -48.74
CA ILE A 5 33.84 3.99 -47.29
C ILE A 5 32.76 4.97 -46.86
N PHE A 6 32.36 5.93 -47.68
CA PHE A 6 31.37 6.95 -47.30
C PHE A 6 29.92 6.45 -47.32
N LEU A 7 29.58 5.49 -48.18
CA LEU A 7 28.21 4.98 -48.28
C LEU A 7 27.75 4.24 -46.99
N PRO A 8 28.53 3.32 -46.40
CA PRO A 8 28.12 2.67 -45.13
C PRO A 8 28.12 3.63 -43.97
N ALA A 9 28.97 4.64 -43.91
CA ALA A 9 28.96 5.66 -42.85
C ALA A 9 27.71 6.53 -42.90
N LEU A 10 27.24 6.92 -44.08
CA LEU A 10 26.00 7.68 -44.27
C LEU A 10 24.77 6.84 -43.88
N ILE A 11 24.74 5.54 -44.18
CA ILE A 11 23.65 4.65 -43.81
C ILE A 11 23.62 4.47 -42.31
N ALA A 12 24.77 4.30 -41.64
CA ALA A 12 24.83 4.19 -40.18
C ALA A 12 24.36 5.48 -39.48
N LEU A 13 24.72 6.64 -40.04
CA LEU A 13 24.26 7.93 -39.51
C LEU A 13 22.74 8.10 -39.66
N ALA A 14 22.18 7.71 -40.80
CA ALA A 14 20.75 7.78 -41.07
C ALA A 14 19.94 6.84 -40.14
N ILE A 15 20.47 5.66 -39.82
CA ILE A 15 19.84 4.74 -38.87
C ILE A 15 19.87 5.33 -37.47
N LEU A 16 20.99 5.92 -37.04
CA LEU A 16 21.10 6.56 -35.70
C LEU A 16 20.16 7.76 -35.56
N PHE A 17 20.09 8.63 -36.57
CA PHE A 17 19.16 9.76 -36.56
C PHE A 17 17.71 9.33 -36.71
N GLY A 18 17.40 8.32 -37.50
CA GLY A 18 16.08 7.79 -37.70
C GLY A 18 15.53 7.14 -36.42
N SER A 19 16.36 6.42 -35.67
CA SER A 19 15.95 5.81 -34.39
C SER A 19 15.70 6.85 -33.29
N HIS A 20 16.48 7.91 -33.26
CA HIS A 20 16.29 9.02 -32.33
C HIS A 20 14.99 9.77 -32.62
N PHE A 21 14.74 10.09 -33.88
CA PHE A 21 13.53 10.79 -34.30
C PHE A 21 12.26 9.95 -34.09
N LEU A 22 12.32 8.63 -34.34
CA LEU A 22 11.21 7.74 -34.13
C LEU A 22 10.90 7.59 -32.66
N GLY A 23 11.91 7.61 -31.78
CA GLY A 23 11.74 7.61 -30.32
C GLY A 23 11.00 8.86 -29.83
N GLU A 24 11.34 10.04 -30.31
CA GLU A 24 10.64 11.27 -29.90
C GLU A 24 9.19 11.33 -30.40
N VAL A 25 8.92 10.87 -31.63
CA VAL A 25 7.55 10.87 -32.19
C VAL A 25 6.64 9.83 -31.51
N LEU A 26 7.18 8.67 -31.14
CA LEU A 26 6.40 7.62 -30.47
C LEU A 26 6.28 7.81 -28.95
N PHE A 27 7.19 8.56 -28.33
CA PHE A 27 7.21 8.80 -26.88
C PHE A 27 7.03 10.27 -26.49
N SER A 28 6.66 11.17 -27.41
CA SER A 28 6.15 12.47 -27.03
C SER A 28 4.79 12.29 -26.35
N ILE A 29 4.84 12.03 -25.05
CA ILE A 29 3.69 12.17 -24.19
C ILE A 29 3.44 13.66 -24.10
N ASP A 30 2.45 14.15 -24.86
CA ASP A 30 1.86 15.45 -24.60
C ASP A 30 1.53 15.51 -23.12
N SER A 31 2.29 16.29 -22.38
CA SER A 31 1.96 16.65 -21.02
C SER A 31 0.63 17.37 -21.09
N LEU A 32 -0.44 16.68 -20.70
CA LEU A 32 -1.73 17.29 -20.43
C LEU A 32 -1.55 18.32 -19.30
N GLU A 33 -1.07 19.49 -19.70
CA GLU A 33 -1.01 20.68 -18.87
C GLU A 33 -2.40 21.29 -18.82
N LYS A 34 -3.27 20.68 -17.99
CA LYS A 34 -4.35 21.34 -17.25
C LYS A 34 -5.05 20.32 -16.36
N PRO A 35 -4.97 20.46 -15.04
CA PRO A 35 -5.91 19.76 -14.18
C PRO A 35 -7.29 20.41 -14.40
N ALA A 36 -8.22 19.66 -14.98
CA ALA A 36 -9.61 20.08 -15.19
C ALA A 36 -10.41 20.05 -13.88
N TYR A 37 -9.85 20.62 -12.81
CA TYR A 37 -10.60 20.83 -11.57
C TYR A 37 -10.04 22.06 -10.85
N VAL A 38 -10.57 23.22 -11.20
CA VAL A 38 -10.52 24.42 -10.37
C VAL A 38 -11.79 24.39 -9.55
N THR A 39 -11.70 23.92 -8.31
CA THR A 39 -12.72 24.22 -7.30
C THR A 39 -12.47 25.65 -6.84
N GLU A 40 -13.29 26.59 -7.30
CA GLU A 40 -13.43 27.87 -6.66
C GLU A 40 -13.89 27.63 -5.22
N ALA A 41 -13.16 28.22 -4.29
CA ALA A 41 -13.53 28.27 -2.88
C ALA A 41 -14.79 29.16 -2.76
N PRO A 42 -15.84 28.72 -2.05
CA PRO A 42 -16.91 29.63 -1.69
C PRO A 42 -16.38 30.61 -0.62
N SER A 43 -16.52 31.89 -0.93
CA SER A 43 -16.33 33.02 -0.04
C SER A 43 -17.29 32.98 1.14
N ASP A 44 -16.75 33.41 2.27
CA ASP A 44 -17.44 33.67 3.55
C ASP A 44 -18.80 34.36 3.43
N GLY A 45 -19.70 33.93 4.31
CA GLY A 45 -20.85 34.76 4.75
C GLY A 45 -22.16 33.99 4.80
N ASP A 46 -22.45 33.37 5.92
CA ASP A 46 -23.63 33.67 6.72
C ASP A 46 -23.84 32.64 7.84
N LYS A 47 -23.80 33.14 9.04
CA LYS A 47 -24.31 32.52 10.24
C LYS A 47 -25.79 32.83 10.36
N PRO A 48 -26.65 31.91 10.75
CA PRO A 48 -27.54 32.22 11.84
C PRO A 48 -27.55 31.23 12.99
N GLU A 49 -27.84 31.82 14.11
CA GLU A 49 -27.87 31.30 15.48
C GLU A 49 -29.12 30.45 15.77
N ASP A 50 -28.95 29.62 16.81
CA ASP A 50 -29.89 29.18 17.83
C ASP A 50 -31.23 28.51 17.44
N ASP A 51 -31.42 27.28 17.88
CA ASP A 51 -32.49 27.06 18.87
C ASP A 51 -32.31 25.75 19.64
N VAL A 52 -32.60 25.82 20.90
CA VAL A 52 -32.54 24.80 21.96
C VAL A 52 -33.79 23.92 21.94
N GLY A 53 -33.62 22.63 22.22
CA GLY A 53 -34.76 21.73 22.42
C GLY A 53 -34.35 20.45 23.18
N ALA A 54 -34.40 20.51 24.50
CA ALA A 54 -34.30 19.35 25.40
C ALA A 54 -35.59 18.53 25.37
N ALA A 55 -35.44 17.19 25.33
CA ALA A 55 -36.42 16.30 25.98
C ALA A 55 -35.85 14.93 26.28
N SER A 56 -35.75 14.68 27.54
CA SER A 56 -35.67 13.49 28.35
C SER A 56 -36.63 12.37 27.92
N GLY A 57 -36.20 11.11 28.11
CA GLY A 57 -37.05 9.93 27.98
C GLY A 57 -36.34 8.67 28.43
N ASP A 58 -36.36 8.43 29.77
CA ASP A 58 -36.05 7.16 30.41
C ASP A 58 -37.01 6.03 29.95
N ALA A 59 -36.45 4.84 29.77
CA ALA A 59 -37.12 3.57 30.10
C ALA A 59 -36.15 2.38 30.04
N LYS A 60 -35.85 1.83 31.19
CA LYS A 60 -35.46 0.47 31.53
C LYS A 60 -36.68 -0.19 32.19
N PRO A 61 -36.80 -1.52 32.42
CA PRO A 61 -36.10 -2.75 32.05
C PRO A 61 -37.04 -3.92 31.68
N THR A 62 -36.48 -5.12 31.49
CA THR A 62 -36.93 -6.47 31.95
C THR A 62 -36.42 -7.49 30.92
N GLY A 63 -35.50 -8.36 31.13
CA GLY A 63 -35.43 -9.53 31.97
C GLY A 63 -36.15 -10.72 31.35
N ASN A 64 -35.39 -11.67 30.73
CA ASN A 64 -35.73 -13.08 30.81
C ASN A 64 -34.50 -13.97 30.59
N THR A 65 -34.17 -14.66 31.65
CA THR A 65 -33.30 -15.83 31.78
C THR A 65 -33.99 -17.03 31.13
N VAL A 66 -33.29 -17.76 30.25
CA VAL A 66 -33.52 -19.20 30.09
C VAL A 66 -32.15 -19.85 29.91
N GLU A 67 -31.77 -20.58 30.94
CA GLU A 67 -30.75 -21.62 30.94
C GLU A 67 -31.18 -22.74 29.97
N ASN A 68 -30.24 -23.23 29.18
CA ASN A 68 -30.22 -24.65 28.87
C ASN A 68 -28.77 -25.10 28.64
N GLU A 69 -28.41 -26.11 29.43
CA GLU A 69 -27.11 -26.74 29.54
C GLU A 69 -26.81 -27.69 28.35
N THR A 70 -25.57 -27.65 27.91
CA THR A 70 -24.58 -28.68 27.52
C THR A 70 -25.02 -29.92 26.71
N PRO A 71 -24.11 -30.59 25.91
CA PRO A 71 -22.68 -30.79 26.23
C PRO A 71 -21.69 -30.51 25.03
N ASP A 72 -20.49 -30.18 25.42
CA ASP A 72 -19.24 -30.43 24.72
C ASP A 72 -19.04 -31.93 24.40
N PRO A 73 -18.37 -32.34 23.31
CA PRO A 73 -16.92 -32.35 23.36
C PRO A 73 -16.23 -32.02 22.03
N ASP A 74 -14.95 -31.76 22.18
CA ASP A 74 -13.81 -31.99 21.31
C ASP A 74 -13.18 -30.79 20.63
N GLU A 75 -12.13 -30.42 21.35
CA GLU A 75 -10.77 -30.21 20.85
C GLU A 75 -10.53 -29.04 19.91
N ASP A 76 -10.39 -27.94 20.60
CA ASP A 76 -9.77 -26.70 20.20
C ASP A 76 -8.36 -26.90 19.60
N THR A 77 -8.28 -27.16 18.31
CA THR A 77 -7.04 -26.96 17.59
C THR A 77 -7.01 -25.53 17.12
N LYS A 78 -6.80 -24.61 18.06
CA LYS A 78 -6.41 -23.23 17.74
C LYS A 78 -5.13 -23.28 16.94
N PRO A 79 -5.13 -22.87 15.66
CA PRO A 79 -3.93 -22.88 14.86
C PRO A 79 -2.88 -21.98 15.53
N THR A 80 -1.76 -22.57 15.85
CA THR A 80 -0.62 -21.89 16.46
C THR A 80 -0.15 -20.80 15.48
N ARG A 81 0.28 -19.67 16.01
CA ARG A 81 0.70 -18.46 15.27
C ARG A 81 1.67 -18.78 14.12
N ASP A 82 2.55 -19.76 14.30
CA ASP A 82 3.50 -20.24 13.29
C ASP A 82 2.83 -20.86 12.07
N THR A 83 1.74 -21.60 12.24
CA THR A 83 1.01 -22.25 11.15
C THR A 83 0.32 -21.24 10.24
N LEU A 84 -0.27 -20.19 10.82
CA LEU A 84 -0.94 -19.12 10.07
C LEU A 84 0.05 -18.24 9.28
N GLU A 85 1.25 -18.01 9.82
CA GLU A 85 2.29 -17.25 9.12
C GLU A 85 2.88 -18.05 7.97
N THR A 86 2.99 -19.38 8.09
CA THR A 86 3.50 -20.28 7.04
C THR A 86 2.49 -20.42 5.89
N GLU A 87 1.22 -20.66 6.16
CA GLU A 87 0.18 -20.76 5.12
C GLU A 87 -0.02 -19.45 4.35
N THR A 88 0.14 -18.31 5.03
CA THR A 88 0.02 -16.99 4.38
C THR A 88 1.27 -16.67 3.55
N ALA A 89 2.44 -17.13 3.98
CA ALA A 89 3.69 -16.95 3.25
C ALA A 89 3.68 -17.71 1.92
N ASP A 90 3.29 -18.98 1.94
CA ASP A 90 3.21 -19.81 0.74
C ASP A 90 2.18 -19.27 -0.26
N ASN A 91 1.08 -18.73 0.23
CA ASN A 91 0.03 -18.18 -0.62
C ASN A 91 0.49 -16.94 -1.39
N ILE A 92 1.12 -15.93 -0.75
CA ILE A 92 1.52 -14.71 -1.47
C ILE A 92 2.72 -14.95 -2.39
N THR A 93 3.64 -15.83 -2.02
CA THR A 93 4.84 -16.16 -2.81
C THR A 93 4.46 -16.64 -4.22
N ALA A 94 3.39 -17.43 -4.35
CA ALA A 94 2.91 -17.90 -5.63
C ALA A 94 2.49 -16.76 -6.60
N PHE A 95 2.10 -15.60 -6.07
CA PHE A 95 1.69 -14.44 -6.87
C PHE A 95 2.84 -13.48 -7.19
N LEU A 96 3.92 -13.48 -6.38
CA LEU A 96 5.01 -12.50 -6.53
C LEU A 96 5.72 -12.64 -7.88
N GLY A 97 5.88 -13.87 -8.40
CA GLY A 97 6.57 -14.12 -9.66
C GLY A 97 5.87 -13.53 -10.90
N SER A 98 4.55 -13.32 -10.84
CA SER A 98 3.74 -12.72 -11.92
C SER A 98 3.30 -11.28 -11.63
N ALA A 99 3.68 -10.75 -10.48
CA ALA A 99 3.25 -9.44 -10.01
C ALA A 99 3.92 -8.28 -10.77
N SER A 100 3.19 -7.20 -10.93
CA SER A 100 3.60 -6.01 -11.69
C SER A 100 3.84 -4.80 -10.79
N PRO A 101 5.07 -4.29 -10.68
CA PRO A 101 5.35 -3.08 -9.91
C PRO A 101 4.62 -1.84 -10.49
N VAL A 102 4.32 -1.83 -11.80
CA VAL A 102 3.56 -0.75 -12.45
C VAL A 102 2.10 -0.73 -11.95
N LYS A 103 1.47 -1.90 -11.83
CA LYS A 103 0.12 -2.01 -11.23
C LYS A 103 0.18 -1.67 -9.74
N GLY A 104 1.21 -2.13 -9.03
CA GLY A 104 1.45 -1.79 -7.63
C GLY A 104 1.57 -0.28 -7.39
N ALA A 105 2.29 0.43 -8.26
CA ALA A 105 2.38 1.89 -8.21
C ALA A 105 1.01 2.59 -8.38
N LYS A 106 0.11 2.03 -9.22
CA LYS A 106 -1.27 2.53 -9.35
C LYS A 106 -2.07 2.30 -8.07
N LEU A 107 -1.95 1.11 -7.47
CA LEU A 107 -2.61 0.78 -6.20
C LEU A 107 -2.09 1.66 -5.05
N PHE A 108 -0.80 1.97 -5.05
CA PHE A 108 -0.16 2.82 -4.06
C PHE A 108 -0.74 4.25 -3.99
N LYS A 109 -1.48 4.70 -5.00
CA LYS A 109 -2.22 5.98 -4.94
C LYS A 109 -3.12 6.08 -3.70
N LYS A 110 -3.63 4.95 -3.19
CA LYS A 110 -4.44 4.88 -1.96
C LYS A 110 -3.62 5.11 -0.68
N CYS A 111 -2.30 5.04 -0.75
CA CYS A 111 -1.37 5.17 0.37
C CYS A 111 -0.70 6.55 0.45
N LYS A 112 -0.63 7.26 -0.70
CA LYS A 112 0.13 8.52 -0.86
C LYS A 112 -0.32 9.66 0.07
N SER A 113 -1.58 9.66 0.48
CA SER A 113 -2.12 10.68 1.40
C SER A 113 -1.45 10.61 2.78
N CYS A 114 -0.97 9.41 3.16
CA CYS A 114 -0.41 9.17 4.50
C CYS A 114 1.07 8.79 4.48
N HIS A 115 1.62 8.31 3.36
CA HIS A 115 2.98 7.78 3.27
C HIS A 115 3.80 8.45 2.17
N THR A 116 5.08 8.63 2.44
CA THR A 116 6.09 9.02 1.45
C THR A 116 6.92 7.80 1.04
N THR A 117 7.54 7.85 -0.16
CA THR A 117 8.34 6.76 -0.73
C THR A 117 9.74 7.18 -1.18
N LYS A 118 10.10 8.45 -1.03
CA LYS A 118 11.44 8.92 -1.41
C LYS A 118 12.47 8.48 -0.37
N LYS A 119 13.67 8.12 -0.81
CA LYS A 119 14.81 7.87 0.08
C LYS A 119 15.04 9.08 0.98
N GLY A 120 15.14 8.84 2.29
CA GLY A 120 15.28 9.93 3.27
C GLY A 120 14.04 10.84 3.38
N GLY A 121 12.91 10.45 2.78
CA GLY A 121 11.67 11.22 2.85
C GLY A 121 11.11 11.27 4.28
N LYS A 122 10.42 12.37 4.58
CA LYS A 122 9.83 12.58 5.91
C LYS A 122 8.68 11.63 6.20
N ASN A 123 8.49 11.30 7.47
CA ASN A 123 7.26 10.72 7.97
C ASN A 123 6.13 11.76 7.89
N THR A 124 4.90 11.30 7.61
CA THR A 124 3.70 12.14 7.57
C THR A 124 2.67 11.56 8.55
N LEU A 125 1.43 11.36 8.14
CA LEU A 125 0.43 10.62 8.96
C LEU A 125 0.86 9.16 9.18
N GLY A 126 1.59 8.59 8.22
CA GLY A 126 2.25 7.29 8.30
C GLY A 126 3.76 7.43 8.14
N PRO A 127 4.51 6.34 8.40
CA PRO A 127 5.96 6.33 8.20
C PRO A 127 6.34 6.39 6.73
N ASN A 128 7.56 6.86 6.44
CA ASN A 128 8.15 6.70 5.12
C ASN A 128 8.32 5.22 4.78
N LEU A 129 8.00 4.82 3.54
CA LEU A 129 8.00 3.44 3.08
C LEU A 129 9.21 3.08 2.19
N TRP A 130 10.19 3.99 2.04
CA TRP A 130 11.45 3.62 1.40
C TRP A 130 12.11 2.50 2.18
N ASP A 131 12.53 1.45 1.49
CA ASP A 131 13.20 0.26 2.08
C ASP A 131 12.37 -0.41 3.20
N VAL A 132 11.04 -0.50 3.01
CA VAL A 132 10.15 -1.08 4.01
C VAL A 132 10.24 -2.60 4.05
N VAL A 133 10.48 -3.27 2.90
CA VAL A 133 10.59 -4.74 2.85
C VAL A 133 11.86 -5.20 3.56
N GLY A 134 11.69 -6.05 4.57
CA GLY A 134 12.78 -6.53 5.41
C GLY A 134 13.21 -5.56 6.52
N ARG A 135 12.56 -4.38 6.65
CA ARG A 135 12.76 -3.47 7.78
C ARG A 135 12.02 -3.98 9.01
N LYS A 136 12.57 -3.74 10.20
CA LYS A 136 11.88 -4.06 11.46
C LYS A 136 10.49 -3.45 11.52
N ILE A 137 9.50 -4.22 12.01
CA ILE A 137 8.17 -3.70 12.31
C ILE A 137 8.32 -2.58 13.33
N ALA A 138 7.63 -1.47 13.10
CA ALA A 138 7.78 -0.23 13.87
C ALA A 138 9.19 0.40 13.83
N GLY A 139 10.04 0.04 12.86
CA GLY A 139 11.45 0.45 12.78
C GLY A 139 11.75 1.75 12.03
N SER A 140 10.75 2.52 11.56
CA SER A 140 11.03 3.82 10.92
C SER A 140 11.40 4.86 11.98
N THR A 141 12.62 5.40 11.87
CA THR A 141 13.14 6.40 12.80
C THR A 141 12.26 7.64 12.85
N GLY A 142 12.00 8.14 14.06
CA GLY A 142 11.24 9.38 14.29
C GLY A 142 9.73 9.26 14.09
N PHE A 143 9.18 8.08 13.74
CA PHE A 143 7.75 7.87 13.64
C PHE A 143 7.14 7.31 14.94
N LYS A 144 6.03 7.88 15.39
CA LYS A 144 5.32 7.43 16.62
C LYS A 144 4.31 6.34 16.30
N TYR A 145 4.76 5.08 16.34
CA TYR A 145 3.90 3.92 16.11
C TYR A 145 2.87 3.71 17.24
N SER A 146 1.81 2.94 16.93
CA SER A 146 0.90 2.41 17.95
C SER A 146 1.59 1.31 18.77
N GLU A 147 1.17 1.12 20.00
CA GLU A 147 1.68 0.03 20.85
C GLU A 147 1.44 -1.34 20.20
N ALA A 148 0.33 -1.49 19.48
CA ALA A 148 0.01 -2.71 18.74
C ALA A 148 1.09 -3.07 17.69
N LEU A 149 1.66 -2.10 16.99
CA LEU A 149 2.75 -2.37 16.03
C LEU A 149 4.10 -2.51 16.72
N LYS A 150 4.38 -1.73 17.78
CA LYS A 150 5.62 -1.89 18.56
C LYS A 150 5.73 -3.27 19.20
N GLY A 151 4.61 -3.80 19.72
CA GLY A 151 4.56 -5.12 20.35
C GLY A 151 4.57 -6.31 19.39
N LYS A 152 4.46 -6.07 18.06
CA LYS A 152 4.47 -7.17 17.07
C LYS A 152 5.82 -7.86 17.00
N GLY A 153 6.91 -7.11 17.00
CA GLY A 153 8.26 -7.64 16.77
C GLY A 153 8.47 -8.16 15.34
N GLY A 154 9.66 -8.65 15.04
CA GLY A 154 10.01 -9.18 13.73
C GLY A 154 10.22 -8.11 12.67
N ASP A 155 10.29 -8.56 11.42
CA ASP A 155 10.57 -7.73 10.26
C ASP A 155 9.37 -7.73 9.29
N TRP A 156 9.28 -6.70 8.47
CA TRP A 156 8.32 -6.62 7.38
C TRP A 156 8.71 -7.56 6.23
N SER A 157 8.56 -8.88 6.46
CA SER A 157 8.65 -9.89 5.39
C SER A 157 7.51 -9.70 4.39
N PHE A 158 7.59 -10.36 3.22
CA PHE A 158 6.47 -10.37 2.26
C PHE A 158 5.19 -10.92 2.89
N ALA A 159 5.29 -12.00 3.69
CA ALA A 159 4.15 -12.57 4.41
C ALA A 159 3.57 -11.61 5.45
N ALA A 160 4.41 -10.95 6.26
CA ALA A 160 3.96 -9.99 7.26
C ALA A 160 3.30 -8.77 6.62
N LEU A 161 3.85 -8.26 5.52
CA LEU A 161 3.26 -7.17 4.75
C LEU A 161 1.95 -7.59 4.08
N ASP A 162 1.88 -8.81 3.52
CA ASP A 162 0.67 -9.36 2.93
C ASP A 162 -0.47 -9.41 3.95
N ALA A 163 -0.22 -10.06 5.08
CA ALA A 163 -1.20 -10.17 6.16
C ALA A 163 -1.64 -8.78 6.68
N PHE A 164 -0.70 -7.86 6.86
CA PHE A 164 -1.00 -6.49 7.28
C PHE A 164 -1.82 -5.73 6.23
N LEU A 165 -1.43 -5.83 4.96
CA LEU A 165 -2.13 -5.14 3.87
C LEU A 165 -3.49 -5.75 3.55
N ALA A 166 -3.71 -7.04 3.83
CA ALA A 166 -5.02 -7.68 3.70
C ALA A 166 -6.03 -7.09 4.69
N ASN A 167 -5.63 -6.92 5.94
CA ASN A 167 -6.44 -6.31 7.00
C ASN A 167 -5.58 -5.74 8.14
N PRO A 168 -5.19 -4.46 8.10
CA PRO A 168 -4.34 -3.86 9.11
C PRO A 168 -4.89 -3.94 10.53
N LYS A 169 -6.21 -3.80 10.70
CA LYS A 169 -6.85 -3.85 12.03
C LYS A 169 -6.86 -5.25 12.64
N SER A 170 -7.01 -6.30 11.82
CA SER A 170 -6.93 -7.68 12.29
C SER A 170 -5.49 -8.06 12.61
N TYR A 171 -4.55 -7.68 11.76
CA TYR A 171 -3.13 -7.97 11.96
C TYR A 171 -2.56 -7.29 13.21
N ALA A 172 -2.92 -6.05 13.48
CA ALA A 172 -2.46 -5.27 14.63
C ALA A 172 -3.64 -4.52 15.26
N LYS A 173 -4.37 -5.19 16.17
CA LYS A 173 -5.50 -4.58 16.91
C LYS A 173 -5.01 -3.34 17.66
N GLY A 174 -5.59 -2.17 17.39
CA GLY A 174 -5.13 -0.89 17.94
C GLY A 174 -4.12 -0.15 17.05
N THR A 175 -3.87 -0.61 15.81
CA THR A 175 -3.13 0.18 14.84
C THR A 175 -3.82 1.53 14.57
N LYS A 176 -3.03 2.58 14.43
CA LYS A 176 -3.51 3.92 14.04
C LYS A 176 -3.83 4.01 12.53
N MET A 177 -3.42 3.03 11.74
CA MET A 177 -3.70 3.00 10.31
C MET A 177 -5.17 2.66 10.06
N SER A 178 -5.91 3.60 9.46
CA SER A 178 -7.35 3.45 9.19
C SER A 178 -7.68 2.75 7.87
N PHE A 179 -6.68 2.30 7.14
CA PHE A 179 -6.84 1.63 5.85
C PHE A 179 -7.62 0.31 5.97
N ARG A 180 -8.56 0.07 5.04
CA ARG A 180 -9.42 -1.12 5.05
C ARG A 180 -8.76 -2.38 4.48
N GLY A 181 -7.57 -2.25 3.93
CA GLY A 181 -6.82 -3.33 3.29
C GLY A 181 -7.12 -3.51 1.81
N VAL A 182 -6.29 -4.35 1.17
CA VAL A 182 -6.40 -4.82 -0.22
C VAL A 182 -6.85 -6.27 -0.18
N LYS A 183 -8.02 -6.57 -0.74
CA LYS A 183 -8.66 -7.90 -0.57
C LYS A 183 -8.12 -8.96 -1.54
N LYS A 184 -7.77 -8.57 -2.77
CA LYS A 184 -7.28 -9.50 -3.80
C LYS A 184 -5.81 -9.80 -3.60
N ASN A 185 -5.43 -11.08 -3.66
CA ASN A 185 -4.04 -11.52 -3.50
C ASN A 185 -3.14 -10.94 -4.60
N GLU A 186 -3.62 -10.92 -5.84
CA GLU A 186 -2.90 -10.38 -6.99
C GLU A 186 -2.59 -8.87 -6.81
N ASP A 187 -3.58 -8.10 -6.35
CA ASP A 187 -3.40 -6.68 -6.08
C ASP A 187 -2.39 -6.44 -4.93
N ARG A 188 -2.40 -7.32 -3.90
CA ARG A 188 -1.43 -7.22 -2.82
C ARG A 188 -0.03 -7.60 -3.30
N ALA A 189 0.10 -8.64 -4.12
CA ALA A 189 1.38 -9.02 -4.72
C ALA A 189 1.95 -7.89 -5.59
N ASP A 190 1.13 -7.28 -6.45
CA ASP A 190 1.51 -6.11 -7.24
C ASP A 190 2.02 -4.96 -6.35
N LEU A 191 1.30 -4.68 -5.26
CA LEU A 191 1.69 -3.63 -4.31
C LEU A 191 3.00 -3.99 -3.58
N LEU A 192 3.18 -5.26 -3.21
CA LEU A 192 4.38 -5.75 -2.52
C LEU A 192 5.63 -5.65 -3.40
N VAL A 193 5.56 -6.04 -4.68
CA VAL A 193 6.71 -5.88 -5.58
C VAL A 193 7.01 -4.41 -5.88
N TYR A 194 6.00 -3.55 -5.89
CA TYR A 194 6.23 -2.10 -5.95
C TYR A 194 6.95 -1.59 -4.69
N LEU A 195 6.48 -1.95 -3.49
CA LEU A 195 7.14 -1.57 -2.24
C LEU A 195 8.57 -2.13 -2.15
N HIS A 196 8.77 -3.34 -2.63
CA HIS A 196 10.09 -3.97 -2.72
C HIS A 196 11.05 -3.20 -3.64
N SER A 197 10.56 -2.64 -4.75
CA SER A 197 11.37 -1.83 -5.66
C SER A 197 11.79 -0.48 -5.06
N LEU A 198 11.21 -0.07 -3.93
CA LEU A 198 11.57 1.16 -3.21
C LEU A 198 12.79 0.94 -2.30
N SER A 199 13.90 0.52 -2.87
CA SER A 199 15.16 0.27 -2.17
C SER A 199 16.32 0.50 -3.13
N ASP A 200 17.49 0.86 -2.60
CA ASP A 200 18.73 0.90 -3.39
C ASP A 200 19.28 -0.50 -3.67
N ALA A 201 18.98 -1.46 -2.79
CA ALA A 201 19.43 -2.84 -2.89
C ALA A 201 18.28 -3.79 -2.51
N PRO A 202 17.28 -3.97 -3.40
CA PRO A 202 16.16 -4.86 -3.13
C PRO A 202 16.66 -6.28 -2.87
N LYS A 203 16.18 -6.92 -1.81
CA LYS A 203 16.49 -8.32 -1.52
C LYS A 203 15.90 -9.22 -2.62
N PRO A 204 16.44 -10.43 -2.88
CA PRO A 204 15.79 -11.38 -3.78
C PRO A 204 14.33 -11.61 -3.37
N LEU A 205 13.46 -11.83 -4.36
CA LEU A 205 12.10 -12.30 -4.09
C LEU A 205 12.17 -13.73 -3.51
N PRO A 206 11.27 -14.10 -2.61
CA PRO A 206 11.22 -15.44 -2.04
C PRO A 206 10.82 -16.49 -3.06
#